data_92dc4f9ac99ae714dff3b5e0c4914650
#
_entry.id   92dc4f9ac99ae714dff3b5e0c4914650
#
_cell.length_a   1.000
_cell.length_b   1.000
_cell.length_c   1.000
_cell.angle_alpha   90.00
_cell.angle_beta   90.00
_cell.angle_gamma   90.00
#
_symmetry.space_group_name_H-M   'P 1'
#
loop_
_entity.id
_entity.type
_entity.pdbx_description
1 polymer ?
#
loop_
_entity_poly.entity_id
_entity_poly.type
_entity_poly.pdbx_seq_one_letter_code
_entity_poly.pdbx_strand_id
1 'polypeptide(L)'
;PDLPGLQPFDPQTFSVTQLYQAAAEAFPQHTFSQFTHAADPLQMTYYLLTGGDPTHWISERDRMLDSLTQLPNFRSFVGAGVFHTILFSDEVYSMAIQDVRLIDWLAALIGGERDQAASLHCARGTLDCP
;
A
#
# COMPACT_ATOMS: atom_id res chain seq x y z
N PRO A 1 5.82 -10.35 -19.96
CA PRO A 1 7.13 -9.79 -19.62
C PRO A 1 7.68 -10.55 -18.41
N ASP A 2 8.90 -11.04 -18.53
CA ASP A 2 9.59 -11.68 -17.42
C ASP A 2 10.05 -10.59 -16.45
N LEU A 3 9.67 -10.70 -15.19
CA LEU A 3 10.20 -9.86 -14.11
C LEU A 3 11.41 -10.60 -13.52
N PRO A 4 12.64 -10.10 -13.71
CA PRO A 4 13.85 -10.84 -13.32
C PRO A 4 13.90 -11.23 -11.84
N GLY A 5 13.32 -10.41 -10.95
CA GLY A 5 13.26 -10.70 -9.52
C GLY A 5 12.26 -11.78 -9.10
N LEU A 6 11.47 -12.32 -10.05
CA LEU A 6 10.45 -13.35 -9.79
C LEU A 6 10.82 -14.73 -10.36
N GLN A 7 12.05 -14.96 -10.76
CA GLN A 7 12.47 -16.23 -11.33
C GLN A 7 13.36 -17.04 -10.37
N PRO A 8 13.06 -18.32 -10.17
CA PRO A 8 11.84 -19.04 -10.59
C PRO A 8 10.62 -18.67 -9.74
N PHE A 9 9.48 -18.47 -10.40
CA PHE A 9 8.22 -18.22 -9.70
C PHE A 9 7.73 -19.49 -9.00
N ASP A 10 7.64 -19.44 -7.68
CA ASP A 10 7.03 -20.49 -6.87
C ASP A 10 5.76 -19.95 -6.21
N PRO A 11 4.58 -20.39 -6.64
CA PRO A 11 3.32 -19.90 -6.10
C PRO A 11 3.11 -20.20 -4.61
N GLN A 12 3.87 -21.12 -4.01
CA GLN A 12 3.79 -21.44 -2.58
C GLN A 12 4.59 -20.48 -1.70
N THR A 13 5.61 -19.86 -2.27
CA THR A 13 6.49 -18.93 -1.55
C THR A 13 6.34 -17.48 -2.01
N PHE A 14 5.51 -17.25 -3.05
CA PHE A 14 5.29 -15.94 -3.61
C PHE A 14 4.60 -15.00 -2.62
N SER A 15 5.11 -13.79 -2.52
CA SER A 15 4.50 -12.71 -1.73
C SER A 15 4.25 -11.46 -2.56
N VAL A 16 3.23 -10.68 -2.17
CA VAL A 16 2.93 -9.37 -2.76
C VAL A 16 4.14 -8.43 -2.63
N THR A 17 4.88 -8.51 -1.53
CA THR A 17 6.12 -7.75 -1.32
C THR A 17 7.13 -8.03 -2.42
N GLN A 18 7.39 -9.31 -2.73
CA GLN A 18 8.32 -9.70 -3.81
C GLN A 18 7.86 -9.19 -5.18
N LEU A 19 6.55 -9.20 -5.44
CA LEU A 19 6.02 -8.65 -6.69
C LEU A 19 6.32 -7.16 -6.83
N TYR A 20 6.02 -6.37 -5.78
CA TYR A 20 6.31 -4.94 -5.80
C TYR A 20 7.81 -4.65 -5.93
N GLN A 21 8.65 -5.38 -5.19
CA GLN A 21 10.12 -5.23 -5.26
C GLN A 21 10.62 -5.50 -6.68
N ALA A 22 10.26 -6.65 -7.25
CA ALA A 22 10.68 -7.02 -8.60
C ALA A 22 10.17 -6.03 -9.67
N ALA A 23 8.92 -5.56 -9.54
CA ALA A 23 8.37 -4.56 -10.45
C ALA A 23 9.08 -3.20 -10.32
N ALA A 24 9.33 -2.74 -9.10
CA ALA A 24 10.00 -1.48 -8.85
C ALA A 24 11.46 -1.48 -9.35
N GLU A 25 12.17 -2.59 -9.18
CA GLU A 25 13.53 -2.78 -9.68
C GLU A 25 13.57 -2.87 -11.21
N ALA A 26 12.62 -3.60 -11.82
CA ALA A 26 12.55 -3.75 -13.27
C ALA A 26 12.14 -2.45 -13.99
N PHE A 27 11.38 -1.59 -13.31
CA PHE A 27 10.84 -0.36 -13.88
C PHE A 27 11.15 0.87 -13.01
N PRO A 28 12.44 1.25 -12.85
CA PRO A 28 12.85 2.31 -11.91
C PRO A 28 12.32 3.70 -12.28
N GLN A 29 11.91 3.90 -13.55
CA GLN A 29 11.32 5.16 -14.02
C GLN A 29 9.82 5.29 -13.71
N HIS A 30 9.16 4.18 -13.32
CA HIS A 30 7.74 4.18 -12.95
C HIS A 30 7.59 4.33 -11.43
N THR A 31 6.48 4.95 -11.03
CA THR A 31 6.10 5.01 -9.62
C THR A 31 5.06 3.94 -9.34
N PHE A 32 5.34 3.14 -8.33
CA PHE A 32 4.40 2.15 -7.80
C PHE A 32 3.78 2.72 -6.54
N SER A 33 2.50 2.48 -6.34
CA SER A 33 1.83 2.98 -5.14
C SER A 33 0.76 2.02 -4.63
N GLN A 34 0.52 2.10 -3.34
CA GLN A 34 -0.54 1.35 -2.68
C GLN A 34 -1.33 2.28 -1.77
N PHE A 35 -2.65 2.27 -1.93
CA PHE A 35 -3.58 2.78 -0.94
C PHE A 35 -4.18 1.61 -0.17
N THR A 36 -4.34 1.75 1.15
CA THR A 36 -5.11 0.82 1.98
C THR A 36 -5.71 1.54 3.18
N HIS A 37 -6.82 1.01 3.70
CA HIS A 37 -7.34 1.45 5.01
C HIS A 37 -6.61 0.75 6.16
N ALA A 38 -6.59 1.43 7.30
CA ALA A 38 -5.89 0.93 8.50
C ALA A 38 -6.45 -0.40 9.01
N ALA A 39 -7.76 -0.65 8.83
CA ALA A 39 -8.42 -1.88 9.27
C ALA A 39 -9.40 -2.39 8.20
N ASP A 40 -8.89 -2.86 7.08
CA ASP A 40 -9.67 -3.42 5.97
C ASP A 40 -10.12 -4.86 6.28
N PRO A 41 -11.40 -5.10 6.62
CA PRO A 41 -11.86 -6.43 7.03
C PRO A 41 -11.87 -7.44 5.87
N LEU A 42 -11.95 -6.98 4.62
CA LEU A 42 -11.92 -7.88 3.48
C LEU A 42 -10.49 -8.40 3.24
N GLN A 43 -9.48 -7.54 3.36
CA GLN A 43 -8.08 -7.98 3.31
C GLN A 43 -7.74 -8.90 4.49
N MET A 44 -8.23 -8.61 5.70
CA MET A 44 -8.08 -9.49 6.86
C MET A 44 -8.71 -10.86 6.61
N THR A 45 -9.87 -10.90 5.94
CA THR A 45 -10.54 -12.15 5.57
C THR A 45 -9.72 -12.94 4.55
N TYR A 46 -9.20 -12.29 3.50
CA TYR A 46 -8.32 -12.96 2.54
C TYR A 46 -7.03 -13.47 3.18
N TYR A 47 -6.45 -12.69 4.10
CA TYR A 47 -5.27 -13.13 4.84
C TYR A 47 -5.55 -14.41 5.65
N LEU A 48 -6.69 -14.47 6.35
CA LEU A 48 -7.15 -15.68 7.03
C LEU A 48 -7.32 -16.87 6.06
N LEU A 49 -7.97 -16.65 4.91
CA LEU A 49 -8.22 -17.72 3.92
C LEU A 49 -6.91 -18.28 3.31
N THR A 50 -5.84 -17.49 3.31
CA THR A 50 -4.49 -17.93 2.87
C THR A 50 -3.65 -18.52 4.00
N GLY A 51 -4.23 -18.75 5.19
CA GLY A 51 -3.57 -19.38 6.33
C GLY A 51 -2.90 -18.42 7.30
N GLY A 52 -3.09 -17.10 7.13
CA GLY A 52 -2.61 -16.09 8.06
C GLY A 52 -3.50 -15.97 9.30
N ASP A 53 -2.96 -15.42 10.37
CA ASP A 53 -3.72 -15.07 11.58
C ASP A 53 -4.18 -13.60 11.48
N PRO A 54 -5.50 -13.33 11.39
CA PRO A 54 -6.03 -11.98 11.21
C PRO A 54 -5.66 -11.02 12.34
N THR A 55 -5.30 -11.53 13.54
CA THR A 55 -4.81 -10.69 14.64
C THR A 55 -3.43 -10.08 14.34
N HIS A 56 -2.67 -10.68 13.43
CA HIS A 56 -1.37 -10.19 12.98
C HIS A 56 -1.42 -9.39 11.67
N TRP A 57 -2.59 -9.30 11.01
CA TRP A 57 -2.70 -8.67 9.68
C TRP A 57 -2.15 -7.24 9.67
N ILE A 58 -2.48 -6.40 10.67
CA ILE A 58 -2.00 -5.01 10.74
C ILE A 58 -0.46 -4.98 10.80
N SER A 59 0.14 -5.80 11.67
CA SER A 59 1.60 -5.85 11.82
C SER A 59 2.31 -6.39 10.58
N GLU A 60 1.72 -7.35 9.87
CA GLU A 60 2.26 -7.89 8.62
C GLU A 60 2.15 -6.87 7.48
N ARG A 61 0.99 -6.18 7.35
CA ARG A 61 0.84 -5.08 6.41
C ARG A 61 1.90 -3.99 6.66
N ASP A 62 2.04 -3.56 7.91
CA ASP A 62 3.00 -2.50 8.25
C ASP A 62 4.43 -2.92 7.93
N ARG A 63 4.82 -4.16 8.24
CA ARG A 63 6.14 -4.71 7.89
C ARG A 63 6.36 -4.75 6.38
N MET A 64 5.34 -5.13 5.61
CA MET A 64 5.38 -5.09 4.15
C MET A 64 5.60 -3.66 3.65
N LEU A 65 4.81 -2.71 4.11
CA LEU A 65 4.91 -1.31 3.70
C LEU A 65 6.25 -0.68 4.13
N ASP A 66 6.73 -0.95 5.35
CA ASP A 66 8.04 -0.51 5.82
C ASP A 66 9.17 -0.99 4.89
N SER A 67 9.08 -2.24 4.42
CA SER A 67 10.04 -2.79 3.45
C SER A 67 9.94 -2.11 2.08
N LEU A 68 8.71 -1.91 1.58
CA LEU A 68 8.48 -1.35 0.24
C LEU A 68 8.79 0.15 0.17
N THR A 69 8.59 0.90 1.25
CA THR A 69 8.90 2.34 1.29
C THR A 69 10.40 2.65 1.27
N GLN A 70 11.26 1.64 1.42
CA GLN A 70 12.71 1.78 1.17
C GLN A 70 13.04 1.89 -0.34
N LEU A 71 12.11 1.48 -1.20
CA LEU A 71 12.29 1.60 -2.65
C LEU A 71 12.06 3.05 -3.10
N PRO A 72 12.95 3.63 -3.91
CA PRO A 72 12.89 5.07 -4.27
C PRO A 72 11.65 5.42 -5.10
N ASN A 73 11.05 4.43 -5.74
CA ASN A 73 9.89 4.56 -6.63
C ASN A 73 8.62 3.89 -6.11
N PHE A 74 8.54 3.59 -4.80
CA PHE A 74 7.31 3.11 -4.15
C PHE A 74 6.76 4.16 -3.20
N ARG A 75 5.43 4.30 -3.16
CA ARG A 75 4.70 5.20 -2.27
C ARG A 75 3.49 4.50 -1.69
N SER A 76 3.14 4.81 -0.45
CA SER A 76 1.95 4.25 0.20
C SER A 76 1.15 5.29 0.97
N PHE A 77 -0.16 5.10 0.97
CA PHE A 77 -1.08 5.91 1.75
C PHE A 77 -1.97 4.97 2.56
N VAL A 78 -1.84 4.99 3.89
CA VAL A 78 -2.64 4.18 4.81
C VAL A 78 -3.64 5.08 5.51
N GLY A 79 -4.85 5.18 4.99
CA GLY A 79 -5.91 6.00 5.53
C GLY A 79 -6.62 5.38 6.74
N ALA A 80 -7.26 6.22 7.57
CA ALA A 80 -8.18 5.76 8.59
C ALA A 80 -9.37 5.02 7.96
N GLY A 81 -10.01 4.13 8.74
CA GLY A 81 -11.24 3.48 8.32
C GLY A 81 -11.11 2.00 8.01
N VAL A 82 -12.22 1.46 7.50
CA VAL A 82 -12.44 0.01 7.33
C VAL A 82 -12.88 -0.39 5.92
N PHE A 83 -12.94 0.54 4.99
CA PHE A 83 -13.40 0.25 3.63
C PHE A 83 -12.34 -0.50 2.81
N HIS A 84 -12.78 -1.37 1.92
CA HIS A 84 -11.87 -2.10 1.03
C HIS A 84 -11.46 -1.28 -0.20
N THR A 85 -12.37 -0.49 -0.76
CA THR A 85 -12.16 0.23 -2.02
C THR A 85 -12.59 1.69 -1.90
N ILE A 86 -11.61 2.57 -1.71
CA ILE A 86 -11.85 4.02 -1.55
C ILE A 86 -12.42 4.68 -2.81
N LEU A 87 -12.06 4.20 -4.00
CA LEU A 87 -12.45 4.82 -5.26
C LEU A 87 -13.95 4.69 -5.59
N PHE A 88 -14.69 3.86 -4.85
CA PHE A 88 -16.15 3.75 -4.94
C PHE A 88 -16.88 4.62 -3.92
N SER A 89 -16.15 5.44 -3.15
CA SER A 89 -16.68 6.30 -2.10
C SER A 89 -16.26 7.74 -2.30
N ASP A 90 -17.12 8.69 -1.92
CA ASP A 90 -16.79 10.12 -1.89
C ASP A 90 -15.70 10.44 -0.85
N GLU A 91 -15.36 9.51 0.02
CA GLU A 91 -14.25 9.64 0.98
C GLU A 91 -12.89 9.87 0.31
N VAL A 92 -12.72 9.45 -0.96
CA VAL A 92 -11.49 9.76 -1.73
C VAL A 92 -11.19 11.25 -1.77
N TYR A 93 -12.21 12.12 -1.72
CA TYR A 93 -12.08 13.58 -1.77
C TYR A 93 -11.85 14.22 -0.39
N SER A 94 -12.26 13.55 0.68
CA SER A 94 -12.22 14.10 2.05
C SER A 94 -11.15 13.48 2.94
N MET A 95 -10.69 12.25 2.62
CA MET A 95 -9.65 11.58 3.40
C MET A 95 -8.35 12.37 3.37
N ALA A 96 -7.79 12.62 4.53
CA ALA A 96 -6.51 13.31 4.68
C ALA A 96 -5.65 12.66 5.77
N ILE A 97 -4.33 12.80 5.67
CA ILE A 97 -3.33 12.46 6.68
C ILE A 97 -2.37 13.63 6.76
N GLN A 98 -2.17 14.22 7.96
CA GLN A 98 -1.25 15.35 8.15
C GLN A 98 -1.53 16.49 7.14
N ASP A 99 -2.81 16.84 6.96
CA ASP A 99 -3.28 17.86 6.02
C ASP A 99 -3.09 17.55 4.52
N VAL A 100 -2.57 16.39 4.15
CA VAL A 100 -2.46 15.92 2.76
C VAL A 100 -3.69 15.10 2.40
N ARG A 101 -4.54 15.63 1.51
CA ARG A 101 -5.72 14.88 1.05
C ARG A 101 -5.30 13.77 0.09
N LEU A 102 -5.98 12.63 0.17
CA LEU A 102 -5.74 11.50 -0.72
C LEU A 102 -5.82 11.89 -2.20
N ILE A 103 -6.80 12.73 -2.56
CA ILE A 103 -6.96 13.16 -3.97
C ILE A 103 -5.77 14.00 -4.46
N ASP A 104 -5.20 14.85 -3.60
CA ASP A 104 -4.02 15.66 -3.94
C ASP A 104 -2.76 14.78 -4.04
N TRP A 105 -2.64 13.80 -3.15
CA TRP A 105 -1.58 12.80 -3.19
C TRP A 105 -1.63 11.95 -4.49
N LEU A 106 -2.83 11.52 -4.90
CA LEU A 106 -3.03 10.80 -6.16
C LEU A 106 -2.70 11.70 -7.37
N ALA A 107 -3.09 12.97 -7.34
CA ALA A 107 -2.78 13.92 -8.40
C ALA A 107 -1.27 14.12 -8.56
N ALA A 108 -0.53 14.24 -7.45
CA ALA A 108 0.93 14.35 -7.45
C ALA A 108 1.60 13.09 -8.04
N LEU A 109 1.10 11.89 -7.71
CA LEU A 109 1.59 10.64 -8.30
C LEU A 109 1.40 10.61 -9.82
N ILE A 110 0.20 10.96 -10.30
CA ILE A 110 -0.14 10.98 -11.74
C ILE A 110 0.67 12.06 -12.46
N GLY A 111 0.88 13.21 -11.83
CA GLY A 111 1.70 14.32 -12.34
C GLY A 111 3.22 14.02 -12.37
N GLY A 112 3.66 12.91 -11.76
CA GLY A 112 5.09 12.57 -11.66
C GLY A 112 5.83 13.34 -10.56
N GLU A 113 5.11 14.04 -9.69
CA GLU A 113 5.64 14.86 -8.61
C GLU A 113 5.93 14.01 -7.36
N ARG A 114 6.88 13.08 -7.49
CA ARG A 114 7.18 12.05 -6.47
C ARG A 114 7.51 12.61 -5.09
N ASP A 115 8.15 13.78 -5.05
CA ASP A 115 8.54 14.41 -3.79
C ASP A 115 7.34 14.98 -3.02
N GLN A 116 6.25 15.30 -3.72
CA GLN A 116 5.00 15.75 -3.12
C GLN A 116 4.09 14.59 -2.71
N ALA A 117 4.32 13.39 -3.25
CA ALA A 117 3.60 12.17 -2.93
C ALA A 117 4.39 11.30 -1.95
N ALA A 118 4.81 11.85 -0.82
CA ALA A 118 5.48 11.07 0.24
C ALA A 118 4.57 9.92 0.73
N SER A 119 5.19 8.85 1.27
CA SER A 119 4.42 7.80 1.94
C SER A 119 3.84 8.33 3.24
N LEU A 120 2.52 8.18 3.42
CA LEU A 120 1.77 8.70 4.55
C LEU A 120 0.97 7.56 5.19
N HIS A 121 1.10 7.41 6.49
CA HIS A 121 0.42 6.36 7.24
C HIS A 121 -0.26 6.96 8.45
N CYS A 122 -1.52 6.57 8.68
CA CYS A 122 -2.17 6.70 9.97
C CYS A 122 -1.31 6.07 11.05
N ALA A 123 -1.35 6.62 12.26
CA ALA A 123 -0.64 6.04 13.40
C ALA A 123 -0.99 4.55 13.54
N ARG A 124 0.04 3.74 13.76
CA ARG A 124 -0.10 2.27 13.86
C ARG A 124 -1.15 1.89 14.90
N GLY A 125 -2.12 1.09 14.49
CA GLY A 125 -3.16 0.57 15.38
C GLY A 125 -4.30 1.54 15.72
N THR A 126 -4.34 2.73 15.14
CA THR A 126 -5.46 3.66 15.32
C THR A 126 -6.40 3.62 14.11
N LEU A 127 -7.71 3.63 14.38
CA LEU A 127 -8.73 3.80 13.36
C LEU A 127 -8.92 5.28 12.99
N ASP A 128 -8.33 6.18 13.76
CA ASP A 128 -8.38 7.62 13.59
C ASP A 128 -7.00 8.15 13.19
N CYS A 129 -6.95 8.91 12.12
CA CYS A 129 -5.79 9.72 11.76
C CYS A 129 -5.99 11.14 12.33
N PRO A 130 -5.08 11.67 13.13
CA PRO A 130 -5.11 13.08 13.48
C PRO A 130 -4.80 13.95 12.26
#